data_c507125f4f0ff061a2b668812a51dd9f
#
_entry.id   c507125f4f0ff061a2b668812a51dd9f
#
_cell.length_a   1.000
_cell.length_b   1.000
_cell.length_c   1.000
_cell.angle_alpha   90.00
_cell.angle_beta   90.00
_cell.angle_gamma   90.00
#
_symmetry.space_group_name_H-M   'P 1'
#
loop_
_entity.id
_entity.type
_entity.pdbx_description
1 polymer ?
#
loop_
_entity_poly.entity_id
_entity_poly.type
_entity_poly.pdbx_seq_one_letter_code
_entity_poly.pdbx_strand_id
1 'polypeptide(L)'
;MKQGTSHRMHIAQSTDWTDAVITLLEPRSPYRPWRYGTTQAQAGDTVACVLNTDPPSMLADLARVETTDHPRTADFERPLRQPNLVELSTLARLLDLESWAADGWHFDGDDAVKLELALDERRYGCAPESRFGHNSMAAARTLLRFDGQCDGCGQRIGLTRPDARDQLFVHTTDPYVELQPESARTEAGDWPAVLCRRCRNRMDDEGYTSFVAFKFAMHPPCPKCGERRTRATFYGMPADHRNIPPWSQAGGCCPSPEKWCCGSCCHDW
;
A
#
# COMPACT_ATOMS: atom_id res chain seq x y z
N MET A 1 -46.43 -1.71 2.67
CA MET A 1 -45.39 -0.85 2.09
C MET A 1 -44.10 -1.27 2.78
N LYS A 2 -43.18 -1.94 2.07
CA LYS A 2 -41.82 -2.20 2.56
C LYS A 2 -41.10 -0.85 2.53
N GLN A 3 -40.70 -0.31 3.67
CA GLN A 3 -39.75 0.79 3.75
C GLN A 3 -38.47 0.27 3.06
N GLY A 4 -38.17 0.81 1.88
CA GLY A 4 -36.91 0.60 1.25
C GLY A 4 -35.85 1.13 2.23
N THR A 5 -34.98 0.27 2.70
CA THR A 5 -33.78 0.67 3.45
C THR A 5 -33.01 1.61 2.52
N SER A 6 -33.02 2.91 2.81
CA SER A 6 -32.23 3.89 2.09
C SER A 6 -30.77 3.47 2.24
N HIS A 7 -30.14 3.15 1.11
CA HIS A 7 -28.70 2.85 1.12
C HIS A 7 -27.97 4.11 1.54
N ARG A 8 -27.17 4.03 2.61
CA ARG A 8 -26.42 5.16 3.14
C ARG A 8 -24.93 4.81 3.27
N MET A 9 -24.10 5.71 2.81
CA MET A 9 -22.65 5.59 2.92
C MET A 9 -22.10 6.78 3.72
N HIS A 10 -21.41 6.49 4.80
CA HIS A 10 -20.73 7.48 5.63
C HIS A 10 -19.28 7.66 5.18
N ILE A 11 -18.74 8.86 5.36
CA ILE A 11 -17.34 9.17 5.08
C ILE A 11 -16.57 9.28 6.39
N ALA A 12 -15.53 8.46 6.53
CA ALA A 12 -14.54 8.57 7.59
C ALA A 12 -13.28 9.23 7.01
N GLN A 13 -12.91 10.40 7.55
CA GLN A 13 -11.72 11.12 7.10
C GLN A 13 -10.56 10.92 8.07
N SER A 14 -9.37 10.65 7.56
CA SER A 14 -8.18 10.54 8.39
C SER A 14 -7.64 11.92 8.80
N THR A 15 -7.14 12.01 10.03
CA THR A 15 -6.37 13.16 10.52
C THR A 15 -4.90 13.06 10.13
N ASP A 16 -4.41 11.84 9.96
CA ASP A 16 -3.07 11.52 9.50
C ASP A 16 -3.13 10.23 8.68
N TRP A 17 -2.60 10.27 7.46
CA TRP A 17 -2.68 9.12 6.55
C TRP A 17 -1.84 7.93 7.01
N THR A 18 -0.70 8.17 7.66
CA THR A 18 0.19 7.09 8.14
C THR A 18 -0.48 6.31 9.26
N ASP A 19 -1.03 7.01 10.25
CA ASP A 19 -1.78 6.39 11.36
C ASP A 19 -3.02 5.66 10.83
N ALA A 20 -3.68 6.24 9.83
CA ALA A 20 -4.83 5.62 9.18
C ALA A 20 -4.45 4.30 8.50
N VAL A 21 -3.37 4.28 7.71
CA VAL A 21 -2.90 3.05 7.06
C VAL A 21 -2.44 2.02 8.09
N ILE A 22 -1.72 2.42 9.15
CA ILE A 22 -1.35 1.50 10.23
C ILE A 22 -2.60 0.87 10.86
N THR A 23 -3.65 1.65 11.10
CA THR A 23 -4.91 1.15 11.68
C THR A 23 -5.64 0.21 10.72
N LEU A 24 -5.62 0.48 9.41
CA LEU A 24 -6.18 -0.42 8.39
C LEU A 24 -5.43 -1.76 8.33
N LEU A 25 -4.10 -1.73 8.45
CA LEU A 25 -3.27 -2.94 8.46
C LEU A 25 -3.38 -3.73 9.77
N GLU A 26 -3.55 -3.06 10.90
CA GLU A 26 -3.67 -3.65 12.24
C GLU A 26 -4.74 -2.91 13.05
N PRO A 27 -5.99 -3.40 13.03
CA PRO A 27 -7.11 -2.76 13.76
C PRO A 27 -6.90 -2.61 15.27
N ARG A 28 -6.02 -3.46 15.87
CA ARG A 28 -5.66 -3.39 17.29
C ARG A 28 -4.58 -2.36 17.59
N SER A 29 -4.14 -1.58 16.58
CA SER A 29 -3.18 -0.49 16.79
C SER A 29 -3.76 0.55 17.77
N PRO A 30 -2.89 1.27 18.52
CA PRO A 30 -3.36 2.28 19.49
C PRO A 30 -3.82 3.57 18.81
N TYR A 31 -3.59 3.74 17.54
CA TYR A 31 -3.92 4.96 16.81
C TYR A 31 -5.44 5.09 16.59
N ARG A 32 -5.94 6.34 16.57
CA ARG A 32 -7.34 6.67 16.32
C ARG A 32 -7.42 7.83 15.31
N PRO A 33 -7.01 7.57 14.05
CA PRO A 33 -6.83 8.62 13.06
C PRO A 33 -8.12 9.11 12.41
N TRP A 34 -9.26 8.46 12.69
CA TRP A 34 -10.49 8.71 11.96
C TRP A 34 -11.37 9.78 12.61
N ARG A 35 -11.80 10.75 11.82
CA ARG A 35 -12.93 11.64 12.13
C ARG A 35 -14.12 11.17 11.31
N TYR A 36 -15.21 10.90 11.99
CA TYR A 36 -16.47 10.52 11.36
C TYR A 36 -17.33 11.75 11.16
N GLY A 37 -17.84 11.93 9.94
CA GLY A 37 -18.68 13.07 9.60
C GLY A 37 -20.06 13.05 10.26
N THR A 38 -20.53 11.91 10.78
CA THR A 38 -21.81 11.84 11.46
C THR A 38 -21.77 10.87 12.63
N THR A 39 -22.42 11.26 13.75
CA THR A 39 -22.70 10.42 14.89
C THR A 39 -23.93 9.51 14.69
N GLN A 40 -24.43 9.39 13.46
CA GLN A 40 -25.72 8.76 13.13
C GLN A 40 -25.61 7.47 12.31
N ALA A 41 -24.40 6.90 12.19
CA ALA A 41 -24.23 5.63 11.49
C ALA A 41 -24.99 4.50 12.20
N GLN A 42 -25.75 3.71 11.46
CA GLN A 42 -26.51 2.58 11.94
C GLN A 42 -25.85 1.27 11.54
N ALA A 43 -26.15 0.20 12.26
CA ALA A 43 -25.68 -1.13 11.87
C ALA A 43 -26.15 -1.47 10.44
N GLY A 44 -25.22 -1.91 9.61
CA GLY A 44 -25.45 -2.19 8.20
C GLY A 44 -25.11 -1.03 7.23
N ASP A 45 -24.90 0.19 7.75
CA ASP A 45 -24.42 1.31 6.93
C ASP A 45 -22.99 1.06 6.43
N THR A 46 -22.70 1.59 5.26
CA THR A 46 -21.37 1.50 4.64
C THR A 46 -20.52 2.70 5.03
N VAL A 47 -19.22 2.47 5.22
CA VAL A 47 -18.23 3.51 5.52
C VAL A 47 -17.14 3.50 4.45
N ALA A 48 -16.90 4.64 3.82
CA ALA A 48 -15.78 4.88 2.94
C ALA A 48 -14.68 5.68 3.68
N CYS A 49 -13.44 5.23 3.56
CA CYS A 49 -12.29 5.82 4.26
C CYS A 49 -11.52 6.78 3.36
N VAL A 50 -11.48 8.05 3.73
CA VAL A 50 -10.69 9.09 3.06
C VAL A 50 -9.37 9.29 3.79
N LEU A 51 -8.26 9.19 3.06
CA LEU A 51 -6.92 9.49 3.54
C LEU A 51 -6.53 10.92 3.13
N ASN A 52 -5.99 11.68 4.09
CA ASN A 52 -5.44 13.01 3.84
C ASN A 52 -4.05 12.96 3.19
N THR A 53 -3.93 12.14 2.16
CA THR A 53 -2.74 12.08 1.30
C THR A 53 -2.65 13.30 0.38
N ASP A 54 -1.56 13.44 -0.33
CA ASP A 54 -1.39 14.39 -1.43
C ASP A 54 -1.06 13.58 -2.71
N PRO A 55 -1.97 13.58 -3.72
CA PRO A 55 -3.34 14.12 -3.67
C PRO A 55 -4.24 13.35 -2.68
N PRO A 56 -5.33 13.98 -2.17
CA PRO A 56 -6.28 13.32 -1.28
C PRO A 56 -6.92 12.10 -1.93
N SER A 57 -7.07 11.00 -1.17
CA SER A 57 -7.52 9.73 -1.74
C SER A 57 -8.52 9.00 -0.85
N MET A 58 -9.28 8.09 -1.46
CA MET A 58 -10.23 7.21 -0.80
C MET A 58 -9.80 5.76 -0.98
N LEU A 59 -9.95 4.97 0.08
CA LEU A 59 -9.78 3.53 0.01
C LEU A 59 -10.90 2.92 -0.82
N ALA A 60 -10.56 2.11 -1.81
CA ALA A 60 -11.56 1.45 -2.65
C ALA A 60 -12.34 0.35 -1.93
N ASP A 61 -11.76 -0.21 -0.85
CA ASP A 61 -12.46 -1.14 0.02
C ASP A 61 -13.37 -0.39 1.00
N LEU A 62 -14.63 -0.83 1.09
CA LEU A 62 -15.65 -0.27 1.96
C LEU A 62 -15.78 -1.11 3.23
N ALA A 63 -15.92 -0.44 4.35
CA ALA A 63 -16.25 -1.06 5.62
C ALA A 63 -17.77 -1.04 5.88
N ARG A 64 -18.24 -1.94 6.72
CA ARG A 64 -19.63 -1.92 7.23
C ARG A 64 -19.65 -1.68 8.72
N VAL A 65 -20.64 -0.92 9.16
CA VAL A 65 -20.92 -0.73 10.59
C VAL A 65 -21.59 -1.98 11.12
N GLU A 66 -20.92 -2.74 11.99
CA GLU A 66 -21.47 -3.98 12.56
C GLU A 66 -22.39 -3.73 13.75
N THR A 67 -22.03 -2.82 14.65
CA THR A 67 -22.82 -2.51 15.85
C THR A 67 -22.78 -1.02 16.21
N THR A 68 -23.84 -0.53 16.86
CA THR A 68 -24.00 0.87 17.25
C THR A 68 -23.53 1.18 18.68
N ASP A 69 -23.06 0.19 19.44
CA ASP A 69 -22.72 0.38 20.87
C ASP A 69 -21.51 1.30 21.08
N HIS A 70 -20.67 1.46 20.05
CA HIS A 70 -19.64 2.48 20.00
C HIS A 70 -19.44 3.00 18.57
N PRO A 71 -20.08 4.11 18.17
CA PRO A 71 -19.97 4.68 16.83
C PRO A 71 -18.54 5.18 16.47
N ARG A 72 -17.54 4.93 17.31
CA ARG A 72 -16.14 5.33 17.10
C ARG A 72 -15.22 4.21 16.66
N THR A 73 -15.71 2.99 16.57
CA THR A 73 -14.93 1.84 16.08
C THR A 73 -15.76 1.13 15.02
N ALA A 74 -15.67 1.60 13.78
CA ALA A 74 -15.98 0.72 12.67
C ALA A 74 -14.90 -0.37 12.72
N ASP A 75 -15.28 -1.60 13.03
CA ASP A 75 -14.44 -2.75 12.84
C ASP A 75 -14.32 -2.93 11.32
N PHE A 76 -13.23 -2.43 10.78
CA PHE A 76 -12.90 -2.65 9.40
C PHE A 76 -12.53 -4.13 9.23
N GLU A 77 -13.31 -4.86 8.49
CA GLU A 77 -12.85 -6.12 7.94
C GLU A 77 -11.51 -5.85 7.24
N ARG A 78 -10.52 -6.66 7.56
CA ARG A 78 -9.15 -6.53 7.04
C ARG A 78 -9.20 -6.33 5.54
N PRO A 79 -8.63 -5.24 4.98
CA PRO A 79 -8.67 -5.00 3.55
C PRO A 79 -8.14 -6.24 2.81
N LEU A 80 -8.95 -6.77 1.91
CA LEU A 80 -8.61 -7.92 1.10
C LEU A 80 -7.34 -7.60 0.32
N ARG A 81 -6.55 -8.62 0.07
CA ARG A 81 -5.26 -8.63 -0.64
C ARG A 81 -5.08 -7.46 -1.61
N GLN A 82 -4.32 -6.43 -1.21
CA GLN A 82 -3.93 -5.26 -2.00
C GLN A 82 -5.02 -4.18 -2.13
N PRO A 83 -5.36 -3.48 -1.03
CA PRO A 83 -6.29 -2.36 -1.08
C PRO A 83 -5.77 -1.28 -2.03
N ASN A 84 -6.68 -0.73 -2.83
CA ASN A 84 -6.36 0.36 -3.76
C ASN A 84 -6.80 1.71 -3.17
N LEU A 85 -6.07 2.78 -3.56
CA LEU A 85 -6.45 4.17 -3.29
C LEU A 85 -6.89 4.84 -4.59
N VAL A 86 -8.03 5.50 -4.55
CA VAL A 86 -8.57 6.29 -5.66
C VAL A 86 -8.49 7.76 -5.29
N GLU A 87 -7.93 8.58 -6.17
CA GLU A 87 -7.86 10.03 -5.97
C GLU A 87 -9.26 10.65 -5.91
N LEU A 88 -9.51 11.52 -4.92
CA LEU A 88 -10.83 12.16 -4.74
C LEU A 88 -11.27 12.99 -5.94
N SER A 89 -10.36 13.65 -6.63
CA SER A 89 -10.65 14.40 -7.86
C SER A 89 -11.21 13.49 -8.98
N THR A 90 -10.73 12.26 -9.03
CA THR A 90 -11.24 11.26 -9.98
C THR A 90 -12.65 10.82 -9.60
N LEU A 91 -12.92 10.56 -8.32
CA LEU A 91 -14.26 10.21 -7.83
C LEU A 91 -15.25 11.36 -8.00
N ALA A 92 -14.84 12.61 -7.68
CA ALA A 92 -15.68 13.79 -7.86
C ALA A 92 -16.14 13.93 -9.32
N ARG A 93 -15.23 13.75 -10.28
CA ARG A 93 -15.54 13.82 -11.72
C ARG A 93 -16.49 12.69 -12.16
N LEU A 94 -16.35 11.48 -11.63
CA LEU A 94 -17.23 10.35 -11.93
C LEU A 94 -18.64 10.52 -11.38
N LEU A 95 -18.78 11.28 -10.30
CA LEU A 95 -20.05 11.54 -9.62
C LEU A 95 -20.66 12.90 -10.04
N ASP A 96 -20.07 13.60 -11.02
CA ASP A 96 -20.46 14.93 -11.46
C ASP A 96 -20.51 15.96 -10.31
N LEU A 97 -19.58 15.84 -9.35
CA LEU A 97 -19.45 16.78 -8.23
C LEU A 97 -18.50 17.92 -8.60
N GLU A 98 -18.86 19.16 -8.27
CA GLU A 98 -17.98 20.35 -8.47
C GLU A 98 -16.68 20.22 -7.64
N SER A 99 -16.79 19.70 -6.44
CA SER A 99 -15.64 19.42 -5.56
C SER A 99 -16.00 18.34 -4.56
N TRP A 100 -14.96 17.67 -4.01
CA TRP A 100 -15.15 16.77 -2.88
C TRP A 100 -15.16 17.60 -1.59
N ALA A 101 -16.29 17.61 -0.86
CA ALA A 101 -16.40 18.34 0.40
C ALA A 101 -15.67 17.59 1.54
N ALA A 102 -15.05 18.36 2.43
CA ALA A 102 -14.12 17.80 3.41
C ALA A 102 -14.78 17.14 4.62
N ASP A 103 -15.81 17.74 5.23
CA ASP A 103 -16.29 17.31 6.54
C ASP A 103 -17.77 16.90 6.56
N GLY A 104 -18.05 15.77 7.17
CA GLY A 104 -19.40 15.36 7.57
C GLY A 104 -20.29 14.84 6.45
N TRP A 105 -19.71 14.48 5.33
CA TRP A 105 -20.46 13.98 4.19
C TRP A 105 -20.98 12.57 4.42
N HIS A 106 -22.19 12.38 3.99
CA HIS A 106 -22.78 11.09 3.72
C HIS A 106 -23.40 11.14 2.32
N PHE A 107 -23.46 10.00 1.68
CA PHE A 107 -24.19 9.79 0.43
C PHE A 107 -25.42 8.94 0.74
N ASP A 108 -26.56 9.32 0.20
CA ASP A 108 -27.81 8.59 0.35
C ASP A 108 -28.34 8.13 -1.02
N GLY A 109 -29.06 7.03 -1.04
CA GLY A 109 -29.77 6.55 -2.22
C GLY A 109 -28.87 6.30 -3.42
N ASP A 110 -29.23 6.87 -4.57
CA ASP A 110 -28.54 6.61 -5.85
C ASP A 110 -27.10 7.08 -5.86
N ASP A 111 -26.78 8.15 -5.15
CA ASP A 111 -25.41 8.67 -5.11
C ASP A 111 -24.48 7.77 -4.26
N ALA A 112 -25.00 7.17 -3.19
CA ALA A 112 -24.28 6.15 -2.43
C ALA A 112 -23.99 4.92 -3.30
N VAL A 113 -25.00 4.48 -4.09
CA VAL A 113 -24.84 3.34 -5.02
C VAL A 113 -23.83 3.66 -6.11
N LYS A 114 -23.86 4.87 -6.70
CA LYS A 114 -22.88 5.28 -7.72
C LYS A 114 -21.46 5.28 -7.16
N LEU A 115 -21.27 5.81 -5.95
CA LEU A 115 -19.95 5.82 -5.30
C LEU A 115 -19.48 4.39 -5.01
N GLU A 116 -20.35 3.52 -4.50
CA GLU A 116 -20.02 2.12 -4.25
C GLU A 116 -19.55 1.42 -5.52
N LEU A 117 -20.31 1.55 -6.62
CA LEU A 117 -19.96 0.98 -7.93
C LEU A 117 -18.62 1.54 -8.45
N ALA A 118 -18.41 2.86 -8.34
CA ALA A 118 -17.17 3.50 -8.78
C ALA A 118 -15.95 3.01 -7.99
N LEU A 119 -16.11 2.68 -6.72
CA LEU A 119 -15.06 2.10 -5.87
C LEU A 119 -14.84 0.62 -6.17
N ASP A 120 -15.92 -0.16 -6.34
CA ASP A 120 -15.83 -1.60 -6.61
C ASP A 120 -15.11 -1.88 -7.95
N GLU A 121 -15.40 -1.11 -9.00
CA GLU A 121 -14.66 -1.17 -10.27
C GLU A 121 -13.15 -0.95 -10.12
N ARG A 122 -12.72 -0.23 -9.07
CA ARG A 122 -11.33 0.16 -8.79
C ARG A 122 -10.71 -0.61 -7.64
N ARG A 123 -11.46 -1.49 -7.02
CA ARG A 123 -11.03 -2.29 -5.86
C ARG A 123 -9.82 -3.15 -6.19
N TYR A 124 -9.86 -3.74 -7.39
CA TYR A 124 -8.79 -4.59 -7.90
C TYR A 124 -8.05 -3.88 -9.04
N GLY A 125 -6.75 -4.03 -9.09
CA GLY A 125 -5.99 -3.55 -10.24
C GLY A 125 -5.22 -2.24 -10.03
N CYS A 126 -4.81 -1.95 -8.79
CA CYS A 126 -3.79 -0.94 -8.58
C CYS A 126 -2.53 -1.37 -9.33
N ALA A 127 -2.23 -0.67 -10.42
CA ALA A 127 -1.02 -0.91 -11.17
C ALA A 127 0.21 -0.78 -10.24
N PRO A 128 1.19 -1.68 -10.32
CA PRO A 128 2.40 -1.61 -9.48
C PRO A 128 3.07 -0.24 -9.54
N GLU A 129 3.01 0.40 -10.69
CA GLU A 129 3.57 1.71 -11.00
C GLU A 129 2.96 2.83 -10.15
N SER A 130 1.75 2.64 -9.65
CA SER A 130 1.05 3.64 -8.84
C SER A 130 1.67 3.91 -7.46
N ARG A 131 2.64 3.08 -7.03
CA ARG A 131 3.41 3.27 -5.80
C ARG A 131 4.63 4.16 -5.98
N PHE A 132 5.00 4.44 -7.24
CA PHE A 132 6.12 5.29 -7.58
C PHE A 132 5.69 6.75 -7.57
N GLY A 133 6.54 7.61 -7.06
CA GLY A 133 6.30 9.04 -6.86
C GLY A 133 6.67 9.46 -5.44
N HIS A 134 6.96 10.74 -5.25
CA HIS A 134 7.38 11.30 -3.96
C HIS A 134 6.22 11.89 -3.14
N ASN A 135 4.98 11.73 -3.61
CA ASN A 135 3.81 12.21 -2.88
C ASN A 135 3.32 11.21 -1.82
N SER A 136 2.53 11.67 -0.87
CA SER A 136 2.05 10.82 0.22
C SER A 136 1.02 9.77 -0.23
N MET A 137 0.36 9.94 -1.37
CA MET A 137 -0.51 8.89 -1.91
C MET A 137 0.29 7.67 -2.41
N ALA A 138 1.43 7.89 -3.08
CA ALA A 138 2.33 6.81 -3.47
C ALA A 138 2.94 6.12 -2.23
N ALA A 139 3.32 6.90 -1.22
CA ALA A 139 3.79 6.38 0.06
C ALA A 139 2.72 5.53 0.77
N ALA A 140 1.47 6.00 0.82
CA ALA A 140 0.36 5.26 1.40
C ALA A 140 0.08 3.94 0.66
N ARG A 141 0.14 3.94 -0.68
CA ARG A 141 0.01 2.72 -1.49
C ARG A 141 1.14 1.72 -1.22
N THR A 142 2.35 2.21 -0.98
CA THR A 142 3.49 1.38 -0.60
C THR A 142 3.27 0.77 0.79
N LEU A 143 2.83 1.58 1.76
CA LEU A 143 2.57 1.14 3.11
C LEU A 143 1.39 0.16 3.19
N LEU A 144 0.33 0.34 2.41
CA LEU A 144 -0.83 -0.58 2.35
C LEU A 144 -0.44 -2.01 1.90
N ARG A 145 0.71 -2.18 1.24
CA ARG A 145 1.25 -3.50 0.85
C ARG A 145 2.17 -4.11 1.89
N PHE A 146 2.38 -3.43 3.00
CA PHE A 146 3.25 -3.91 4.06
C PHE A 146 2.72 -5.22 4.67
N ASP A 147 3.55 -6.25 4.64
CA ASP A 147 3.25 -7.60 5.16
C ASP A 147 3.69 -7.82 6.61
N GLY A 148 4.11 -6.74 7.28
CA GLY A 148 4.63 -6.79 8.65
C GLY A 148 6.15 -6.96 8.72
N GLN A 149 6.87 -6.99 7.58
CA GLN A 149 8.32 -7.18 7.53
C GLN A 149 9.02 -6.01 6.83
N CYS A 150 10.15 -5.61 7.38
CA CYS A 150 11.02 -4.62 6.75
C CYS A 150 11.58 -5.13 5.42
N ASP A 151 11.34 -4.42 4.32
CA ASP A 151 11.86 -4.79 2.99
C ASP A 151 13.40 -4.86 2.95
N GLY A 152 14.08 -4.10 3.81
CA GLY A 152 15.54 -4.16 3.96
C GLY A 152 15.99 -5.48 4.56
N CYS A 153 15.76 -5.69 5.85
CA CYS A 153 16.34 -6.78 6.63
C CYS A 153 15.38 -7.96 6.93
N GLY A 154 14.10 -7.90 6.54
CA GLY A 154 13.11 -8.92 6.85
C GLY A 154 12.64 -8.95 8.31
N GLN A 155 13.14 -8.04 9.17
CA GLN A 155 12.69 -7.97 10.56
C GLN A 155 11.22 -7.57 10.65
N ARG A 156 10.47 -8.24 11.51
CA ARG A 156 9.06 -7.88 11.77
C ARG A 156 8.96 -6.54 12.50
N ILE A 157 8.02 -5.72 12.05
CA ILE A 157 7.66 -4.44 12.66
C ILE A 157 6.25 -4.59 13.25
N GLY A 158 6.14 -4.51 14.57
CA GLY A 158 4.85 -4.70 15.25
C GLY A 158 4.00 -3.44 15.21
N LEU A 159 2.88 -3.49 14.51
CA LEU A 159 1.97 -2.34 14.35
C LEU A 159 1.03 -2.10 15.54
N THR A 160 0.98 -3.02 16.51
CA THR A 160 0.22 -2.85 17.75
C THR A 160 0.95 -1.99 18.80
N ARG A 161 2.22 -1.67 18.58
CA ARG A 161 3.02 -0.91 19.52
C ARG A 161 2.69 0.58 19.46
N PRO A 162 2.74 1.32 20.59
CA PRO A 162 2.54 2.76 20.60
C PRO A 162 3.55 3.56 19.78
N ASP A 163 4.77 3.00 19.59
CA ASP A 163 5.85 3.59 18.82
C ASP A 163 5.96 3.04 17.38
N ALA A 164 4.96 2.31 16.92
CA ALA A 164 4.98 1.67 15.59
C ALA A 164 5.27 2.67 14.47
N ARG A 165 4.66 3.86 14.51
CA ARG A 165 4.88 4.93 13.55
C ARG A 165 6.35 5.36 13.48
N ASP A 166 7.01 5.46 14.64
CA ASP A 166 8.41 5.88 14.73
C ASP A 166 9.39 4.79 14.29
N GLN A 167 8.93 3.56 14.19
CA GLN A 167 9.73 2.42 13.74
C GLN A 167 9.58 2.11 12.26
N LEU A 168 8.66 2.82 11.57
CA LEU A 168 8.27 2.52 10.21
C LEU A 168 8.53 3.72 9.31
N PHE A 169 9.26 3.50 8.21
CA PHE A 169 9.65 4.51 7.24
C PHE A 169 9.30 4.03 5.83
N VAL A 170 8.66 4.88 5.06
CA VAL A 170 8.39 4.59 3.66
C VAL A 170 9.44 5.27 2.80
N HIS A 171 10.20 4.47 2.07
CA HIS A 171 11.08 4.96 1.01
C HIS A 171 10.24 5.19 -0.25
N THR A 172 10.32 6.40 -0.78
CA THR A 172 9.63 6.81 -2.01
C THR A 172 10.64 7.01 -3.13
N THR A 173 10.20 6.86 -4.37
CA THR A 173 11.07 6.90 -5.54
C THR A 173 10.50 7.84 -6.59
N ASP A 174 11.29 8.16 -7.60
CA ASP A 174 10.79 8.84 -8.80
C ASP A 174 9.61 8.11 -9.43
N PRO A 175 8.74 8.82 -10.17
CA PRO A 175 7.67 8.21 -10.91
C PRO A 175 8.19 7.07 -11.81
N TYR A 176 7.45 5.96 -11.81
CA TYR A 176 7.82 4.81 -12.63
C TYR A 176 7.88 5.19 -14.12
N VAL A 177 9.00 4.87 -14.75
CA VAL A 177 9.17 4.99 -16.21
C VAL A 177 9.33 3.58 -16.76
N GLU A 178 8.41 3.18 -17.64
CA GLU A 178 8.51 1.89 -18.32
C GLU A 178 9.75 1.89 -19.22
N LEU A 179 10.68 0.99 -18.94
CA LEU A 179 11.89 0.86 -19.73
C LEU A 179 11.53 0.22 -21.07
N GLN A 180 11.98 0.84 -22.17
CA GLN A 180 11.90 0.23 -23.49
C GLN A 180 12.67 -1.11 -23.48
N PRO A 181 12.23 -2.14 -24.25
CA PRO A 181 12.89 -3.45 -24.28
C PRO A 181 14.39 -3.40 -24.57
N GLU A 182 14.83 -2.42 -25.34
CA GLU A 182 16.24 -2.18 -25.68
C GLU A 182 17.06 -1.67 -24.50
N SER A 183 16.41 -1.04 -23.52
CA SER A 183 17.02 -0.54 -22.29
C SER A 183 16.91 -1.53 -21.11
N ALA A 184 16.40 -2.73 -21.33
CA ALA A 184 16.23 -3.76 -20.29
C ALA A 184 17.55 -4.19 -19.62
N ARG A 185 18.72 -3.77 -20.14
CA ARG A 185 20.04 -3.93 -19.52
C ARG A 185 20.43 -2.74 -18.63
N THR A 186 19.70 -1.65 -18.67
CA THR A 186 19.92 -0.50 -17.80
C THR A 186 19.48 -0.87 -16.40
N GLU A 187 20.19 -0.33 -15.41
CA GLU A 187 19.91 -0.58 -13.99
C GLU A 187 18.46 -0.30 -13.69
N ALA A 188 17.84 -1.24 -12.97
CA ALA A 188 16.52 -0.98 -12.42
C ALA A 188 16.59 0.35 -11.68
N GLY A 189 15.69 1.26 -12.01
CA GLY A 189 15.48 2.46 -11.21
C GLY A 189 15.26 2.09 -9.75
N ASP A 190 15.13 3.07 -8.90
CA ASP A 190 14.87 2.81 -7.50
C ASP A 190 13.52 2.10 -7.30
N TRP A 191 13.22 1.65 -6.07
CA TRP A 191 12.02 0.88 -5.76
C TRP A 191 11.41 1.32 -4.42
N PRO A 192 10.08 1.54 -4.37
CA PRO A 192 9.43 1.93 -3.13
C PRO A 192 9.45 0.78 -2.11
N ALA A 193 9.71 1.11 -0.84
CA ALA A 193 9.91 0.12 0.21
C ALA A 193 9.43 0.59 1.59
N VAL A 194 9.12 -0.36 2.48
CA VAL A 194 8.84 -0.09 3.88
C VAL A 194 10.01 -0.57 4.74
N LEU A 195 10.63 0.35 5.48
CA LEU A 195 11.85 0.12 6.23
C LEU A 195 11.63 0.24 7.73
N CYS A 196 12.33 -0.58 8.51
CA CYS A 196 12.49 -0.33 9.94
C CYS A 196 13.50 0.82 10.18
N ARG A 197 13.43 1.44 11.36
CA ARG A 197 14.36 2.52 11.76
C ARG A 197 15.83 2.16 11.54
N ARG A 198 16.22 0.94 11.88
CA ARG A 198 17.60 0.48 11.69
C ARG A 198 18.05 0.50 10.23
N CYS A 199 17.20 0.00 9.31
CA CYS A 199 17.52 0.01 7.89
C CYS A 199 17.52 1.42 7.32
N ARG A 200 16.59 2.27 7.75
CA ARG A 200 16.54 3.68 7.36
C ARG A 200 17.84 4.40 7.77
N ASN A 201 18.20 4.32 9.05
CA ASN A 201 19.42 4.95 9.54
C ASN A 201 20.65 4.42 8.80
N ARG A 202 20.73 3.11 8.57
CA ARG A 202 21.84 2.51 7.84
C ARG A 202 21.95 3.00 6.40
N MET A 203 20.81 3.18 5.69
CA MET A 203 20.82 3.78 4.35
C MET A 203 21.42 5.19 4.39
N ASP A 204 21.00 6.01 5.37
CA ASP A 204 21.44 7.39 5.51
C ASP A 204 22.95 7.45 5.89
N ASP A 205 23.37 6.65 6.86
CA ASP A 205 24.75 6.61 7.36
C ASP A 205 25.75 6.11 6.29
N GLU A 206 25.33 5.14 5.46
CA GLU A 206 26.14 4.58 4.37
C GLU A 206 25.99 5.37 3.05
N GLY A 207 25.13 6.42 3.02
CA GLY A 207 24.93 7.31 1.87
C GLY A 207 24.17 6.71 0.70
N TYR A 208 23.34 5.68 0.94
CA TYR A 208 22.49 5.12 -0.11
C TYR A 208 21.28 6.03 -0.37
N THR A 209 21.16 6.52 -1.60
CA THR A 209 19.97 7.24 -2.09
C THR A 209 18.94 6.32 -2.74
N SER A 210 19.36 5.14 -3.19
CA SER A 210 18.51 4.12 -3.80
C SER A 210 18.33 2.92 -2.86
N PHE A 211 17.07 2.53 -2.62
CA PHE A 211 16.78 1.32 -1.88
C PHE A 211 17.25 0.06 -2.61
N VAL A 212 17.20 0.04 -3.93
CA VAL A 212 17.70 -1.08 -4.74
C VAL A 212 19.19 -1.30 -4.52
N ALA A 213 19.99 -0.22 -4.54
CA ALA A 213 21.43 -0.29 -4.27
C ALA A 213 21.71 -0.78 -2.84
N PHE A 214 21.00 -0.24 -1.85
CA PHE A 214 21.08 -0.68 -0.46
C PHE A 214 20.74 -2.17 -0.31
N LYS A 215 19.65 -2.63 -0.96
CA LYS A 215 19.22 -4.02 -0.88
C LYS A 215 20.25 -4.98 -1.48
N PHE A 216 20.82 -4.65 -2.63
CA PHE A 216 21.90 -5.45 -3.21
C PHE A 216 23.17 -5.48 -2.35
N ALA A 217 23.49 -4.37 -1.66
CA ALA A 217 24.63 -4.36 -0.73
C ALA A 217 24.45 -5.29 0.47
N MET A 218 23.20 -5.62 0.83
CA MET A 218 22.86 -6.57 1.89
C MET A 218 22.87 -8.04 1.44
N HIS A 219 22.85 -8.30 0.13
CA HIS A 219 22.89 -9.65 -0.42
C HIS A 219 24.33 -10.21 -0.44
N PRO A 220 24.48 -11.55 -0.43
CA PRO A 220 25.80 -12.15 -0.54
C PRO A 220 26.42 -11.85 -1.92
N PRO A 221 27.74 -11.65 -1.98
CA PRO A 221 28.42 -11.53 -3.27
C PRO A 221 28.38 -12.87 -4.03
N CYS A 222 28.36 -12.81 -5.35
CA CYS A 222 28.44 -13.98 -6.19
C CYS A 222 29.76 -14.75 -5.96
N PRO A 223 29.74 -16.04 -5.64
CA PRO A 223 30.96 -16.83 -5.39
C PRO A 223 31.82 -17.00 -6.66
N LYS A 224 31.24 -16.81 -7.85
CA LYS A 224 31.94 -17.00 -9.13
C LYS A 224 32.62 -15.72 -9.63
N CYS A 225 31.94 -14.56 -9.54
CA CYS A 225 32.46 -13.31 -10.12
C CYS A 225 32.69 -12.20 -9.08
N GLY A 226 32.28 -12.38 -7.83
CA GLY A 226 32.42 -11.39 -6.76
C GLY A 226 31.38 -10.25 -6.76
N GLU A 227 30.58 -10.13 -7.80
CA GLU A 227 29.58 -9.09 -7.93
C GLU A 227 28.49 -9.17 -6.87
N ARG A 228 28.00 -8.01 -6.36
CA ARG A 228 26.96 -7.92 -5.35
C ARG A 228 25.53 -7.83 -5.91
N ARG A 229 25.35 -7.85 -7.24
CA ARG A 229 24.05 -7.87 -7.91
C ARG A 229 23.43 -9.25 -7.90
N THR A 230 23.20 -9.79 -6.71
CA THR A 230 22.64 -11.12 -6.52
C THR A 230 21.16 -11.02 -6.19
N ARG A 231 20.33 -11.82 -6.85
CA ARG A 231 18.88 -11.87 -6.71
C ARG A 231 18.47 -13.09 -5.90
N ALA A 232 17.56 -12.89 -4.96
CA ALA A 232 16.96 -14.00 -4.24
C ALA A 232 15.99 -14.74 -5.15
N THR A 233 16.13 -16.06 -5.26
CA THR A 233 15.24 -16.89 -6.06
C THR A 233 14.01 -17.29 -5.25
N PHE A 234 12.82 -17.05 -5.78
CA PHE A 234 11.57 -17.55 -5.22
C PHE A 234 10.88 -18.47 -6.22
N TYR A 235 10.08 -19.40 -5.71
CA TYR A 235 9.38 -20.40 -6.53
C TYR A 235 7.88 -20.17 -6.49
N GLY A 236 7.22 -20.50 -7.59
CA GLY A 236 5.80 -20.27 -7.82
C GLY A 236 5.55 -19.20 -8.89
N MET A 237 4.29 -19.06 -9.26
CA MET A 237 3.89 -18.07 -10.25
C MET A 237 3.52 -16.76 -9.54
N PRO A 238 4.21 -15.66 -9.81
CA PRO A 238 3.82 -14.36 -9.28
C PRO A 238 2.48 -13.95 -9.90
N ALA A 239 1.62 -13.34 -9.08
CA ALA A 239 0.32 -12.83 -9.55
C ALA A 239 0.48 -11.71 -10.60
N ASP A 240 1.57 -10.95 -10.52
CA ASP A 240 1.93 -9.91 -11.50
C ASP A 240 3.46 -9.84 -11.60
N HIS A 241 3.98 -10.10 -12.81
CA HIS A 241 5.42 -10.05 -13.09
C HIS A 241 6.03 -8.65 -12.90
N ARG A 242 5.24 -7.59 -13.08
CA ARG A 242 5.66 -6.20 -12.87
C ARG A 242 5.88 -5.85 -11.40
N ASN A 243 5.38 -6.70 -10.49
CA ASN A 243 5.57 -6.57 -9.04
C ASN A 243 6.78 -7.33 -8.49
N ILE A 244 7.57 -7.99 -9.35
CA ILE A 244 8.80 -8.64 -8.92
C ILE A 244 9.85 -7.55 -8.67
N PRO A 245 10.32 -7.40 -7.40
CA PRO A 245 11.33 -6.38 -7.13
C PRO A 245 12.67 -6.75 -7.78
N PRO A 246 13.52 -5.75 -8.11
CA PRO A 246 14.78 -5.97 -8.85
C PRO A 246 15.76 -6.95 -8.20
N TRP A 247 15.69 -7.09 -6.88
CA TRP A 247 16.54 -8.01 -6.09
C TRP A 247 15.97 -9.42 -5.94
N SER A 248 14.91 -9.73 -6.66
CA SER A 248 14.29 -11.05 -6.67
C SER A 248 14.16 -11.57 -8.09
N GLN A 249 14.08 -12.89 -8.23
CA GLN A 249 13.76 -13.53 -9.51
C GLN A 249 12.86 -14.75 -9.30
N ALA A 250 12.03 -15.05 -10.29
CA ALA A 250 11.23 -16.27 -10.30
C ALA A 250 12.08 -17.45 -10.78
N GLY A 251 12.19 -18.49 -9.95
CA GLY A 251 12.87 -19.75 -10.26
C GLY A 251 11.97 -20.78 -10.96
N GLY A 252 10.73 -20.36 -11.34
CA GLY A 252 9.76 -21.27 -11.97
C GLY A 252 8.92 -22.05 -10.96
N CYS A 253 8.26 -23.12 -11.45
CA CYS A 253 7.34 -23.94 -10.62
C CYS A 253 8.03 -25.09 -9.89
N CYS A 254 9.25 -25.46 -10.28
CA CYS A 254 9.99 -26.56 -9.68
C CYS A 254 11.04 -26.02 -8.73
N PRO A 255 10.87 -26.20 -7.41
CA PRO A 255 11.88 -25.79 -6.44
C PRO A 255 13.23 -26.46 -6.69
N SER A 256 14.29 -25.68 -6.58
CA SER A 256 15.68 -26.09 -6.67
C SER A 256 16.41 -25.64 -5.39
N PRO A 257 17.54 -26.26 -5.02
CA PRO A 257 18.28 -25.90 -3.81
C PRO A 257 18.93 -24.51 -3.89
N GLU A 258 19.12 -23.98 -5.10
CA GLU A 258 19.73 -22.68 -5.33
C GLU A 258 18.82 -21.56 -4.82
N LYS A 259 19.38 -20.70 -3.98
CA LYS A 259 18.65 -19.58 -3.36
C LYS A 259 18.98 -18.23 -4.01
N TRP A 260 20.05 -18.18 -4.75
CA TRP A 260 20.59 -16.94 -5.31
C TRP A 260 20.95 -17.12 -6.77
N CYS A 261 20.77 -16.05 -7.54
CA CYS A 261 21.26 -15.95 -8.92
C CYS A 261 22.04 -14.65 -9.08
N CYS A 262 23.14 -14.70 -9.75
CA CYS A 262 23.93 -13.52 -10.09
C CYS A 262 23.35 -12.79 -11.30
N GLY A 263 22.99 -11.50 -11.13
CA GLY A 263 22.52 -10.67 -12.23
C GLY A 263 23.58 -10.36 -13.30
N SER A 264 24.89 -10.56 -13.00
CA SER A 264 25.99 -10.26 -13.91
C SER A 264 26.49 -11.47 -14.69
N CYS A 265 26.64 -12.64 -14.05
CA CYS A 265 27.19 -13.83 -14.71
C CYS A 265 26.21 -15.04 -14.75
N CYS A 266 24.96 -14.84 -14.35
CA CYS A 266 23.90 -15.85 -14.34
C CYS A 266 24.27 -17.14 -13.60
N HIS A 267 25.17 -17.05 -12.59
CA HIS A 267 25.50 -18.19 -11.75
C HIS A 267 24.46 -18.32 -10.65
N ASP A 268 23.91 -19.53 -10.50
CA ASP A 268 22.98 -19.91 -9.44
C ASP A 268 23.70 -20.72 -8.36
N TRP A 269 23.36 -20.49 -7.03
CA TRP A 269 23.94 -21.23 -5.90
C TRP A 269 23.03 -21.28 -4.66
#